data_1e12675c62338a23ceefdf3d8c0b8782
#
_entry.id   1e12675c62338a23ceefdf3d8c0b8782
#
_cell.length_a   1.000
_cell.length_b   1.000
_cell.length_c   1.000
_cell.angle_alpha   90.00
_cell.angle_beta   90.00
_cell.angle_gamma   90.00
#
_symmetry.space_group_name_H-M   'P 1'
#
loop_
_entity.id
_entity.type
_entity.pdbx_description
1 polymer ?
#
loop_
_entity_poly.entity_id
_entity_poly.type
_entity_poly.pdbx_seq_one_letter_code
_entity_poly.pdbx_strand_id
1 'polypeptide(L)'
;GYIEEFAKYLREISGQDFDFSPTNIDDKYLTCLIGGTPIPFGMIESTGTRSLTLLFYWITDLKNASLVFIDEFDAFYHFKLAYAICKQLFSLDNCQVFMTSHNTYLMTNDLLRPDCNFILDNNKIKPLSQCTEKELRFGHNMEKLFRGNAFQV
;
A
#
# COMPACT_ATOMS: atom_id res chain seq x y z
N GLY A 1 -17.94 -13.76 -7.91
CA GLY A 1 -16.75 -14.39 -8.53
C GLY A 1 -15.54 -13.52 -8.45
N TYR A 2 -14.39 -13.98 -8.93
CA TYR A 2 -13.08 -13.28 -8.82
C TYR A 2 -13.09 -11.83 -9.35
N ILE A 3 -13.79 -11.59 -10.47
CA ILE A 3 -13.93 -10.24 -11.06
C ILE A 3 -14.74 -9.32 -10.14
N GLU A 4 -15.77 -9.81 -9.51
CA GLU A 4 -16.58 -9.04 -8.56
C GLU A 4 -15.80 -8.69 -7.30
N GLU A 5 -14.98 -9.61 -6.79
CA GLU A 5 -14.07 -9.37 -5.67
C GLU A 5 -13.01 -8.33 -6.04
N PHE A 6 -12.47 -8.39 -7.25
CA PHE A 6 -11.52 -7.40 -7.76
C PHE A 6 -12.16 -6.02 -7.92
N ALA A 7 -13.35 -5.92 -8.50
CA ALA A 7 -14.09 -4.67 -8.61
C ALA A 7 -14.38 -4.04 -7.24
N LYS A 8 -14.81 -4.87 -6.28
CA LYS A 8 -15.03 -4.47 -4.89
C LYS A 8 -13.73 -3.95 -4.26
N TYR A 9 -12.63 -4.66 -4.44
CA TYR A 9 -11.31 -4.27 -3.92
C TYR A 9 -10.88 -2.89 -4.45
N LEU A 10 -10.96 -2.66 -5.76
CA LEU A 10 -10.61 -1.36 -6.36
C LEU A 10 -11.48 -0.23 -5.80
N ARG A 11 -12.77 -0.46 -5.65
CA ARG A 11 -13.70 0.52 -5.06
C ARG A 11 -13.37 0.85 -3.61
N GLU A 12 -13.11 -0.15 -2.79
CA GLU A 12 -12.82 0.02 -1.37
C GLU A 12 -11.47 0.70 -1.12
N ILE A 13 -10.42 0.34 -1.88
CA ILE A 13 -9.07 0.85 -1.68
C ILE A 13 -8.86 2.22 -2.33
N SER A 14 -9.34 2.41 -3.56
CA SER A 14 -9.05 3.62 -4.35
C SER A 14 -10.26 4.52 -4.58
N GLY A 15 -11.46 4.07 -4.26
CA GLY A 15 -12.70 4.75 -4.59
C GLY A 15 -13.05 4.70 -6.09
N GLN A 16 -12.29 3.96 -6.90
CA GLN A 16 -12.55 3.81 -8.33
C GLN A 16 -13.57 2.70 -8.56
N ASP A 17 -14.58 2.99 -9.34
CA ASP A 17 -15.63 2.04 -9.70
C ASP A 17 -15.53 1.69 -11.19
N PHE A 18 -15.37 0.41 -11.49
CA PHE A 18 -15.26 -0.12 -12.84
C PHE A 18 -16.42 -1.08 -13.10
N ASP A 19 -17.13 -0.85 -14.20
CA ASP A 19 -18.15 -1.76 -14.71
C ASP A 19 -17.50 -2.84 -15.56
N PHE A 20 -17.10 -3.94 -14.91
CA PHE A 20 -16.47 -5.05 -15.62
C PHE A 20 -17.51 -5.87 -16.37
N SER A 21 -17.23 -6.13 -17.66
CA SER A 21 -18.07 -7.01 -18.46
C SER A 21 -17.99 -8.45 -17.96
N PRO A 22 -19.11 -9.16 -17.87
CA PRO A 22 -19.11 -10.59 -17.56
C PRO A 22 -18.48 -11.45 -18.66
N THR A 23 -18.36 -10.91 -19.87
CA THR A 23 -17.78 -11.59 -21.04
C THR A 23 -16.51 -10.88 -21.45
N ASN A 24 -15.39 -11.62 -21.45
CA ASN A 24 -14.13 -11.11 -21.95
C ASN A 24 -14.13 -11.10 -23.48
N ILE A 25 -13.51 -10.08 -24.08
CA ILE A 25 -13.20 -10.11 -25.52
C ILE A 25 -12.12 -11.18 -25.71
N ASP A 26 -12.42 -12.21 -26.46
CA ASP A 26 -11.52 -13.34 -26.79
C ASP A 26 -11.00 -14.16 -25.58
N ASP A 27 -11.70 -14.17 -24.45
CA ASP A 27 -11.32 -14.84 -23.19
C ASP A 27 -9.91 -14.47 -22.66
N LYS A 28 -9.26 -13.45 -23.23
CA LYS A 28 -7.89 -13.08 -22.92
C LYS A 28 -7.75 -11.78 -22.11
N TYR A 29 -8.72 -10.88 -22.21
CA TYR A 29 -8.60 -9.55 -21.64
C TYR A 29 -9.78 -9.23 -20.73
N LEU A 30 -9.47 -8.81 -19.50
CA LEU A 30 -10.47 -8.20 -18.62
C LEU A 30 -11.01 -6.94 -19.32
N THR A 31 -12.33 -6.81 -19.39
CA THR A 31 -13.01 -5.78 -20.17
C THR A 31 -13.90 -4.95 -19.28
N CYS A 32 -13.88 -3.63 -19.47
CA CYS A 32 -14.82 -2.68 -18.83
C CYS A 32 -15.83 -2.14 -19.85
N LEU A 33 -17.02 -1.86 -19.39
CA LEU A 33 -18.06 -1.17 -20.18
C LEU A 33 -17.95 0.35 -19.95
N ILE A 34 -17.67 1.09 -21.01
CA ILE A 34 -17.68 2.55 -21.00
C ILE A 34 -18.77 3.03 -21.97
N GLY A 35 -19.83 3.61 -21.39
CA GLY A 35 -21.01 4.00 -22.18
C GLY A 35 -21.64 2.82 -22.96
N GLY A 36 -21.56 1.60 -22.42
CA GLY A 36 -22.04 0.37 -23.06
C GLY A 36 -21.07 -0.24 -24.07
N THR A 37 -19.91 0.39 -24.33
CA THR A 37 -18.89 -0.13 -25.24
C THR A 37 -17.84 -0.92 -24.46
N PRO A 38 -17.56 -2.18 -24.80
CA PRO A 38 -16.53 -2.98 -24.14
C PRO A 38 -15.14 -2.51 -24.55
N ILE A 39 -14.30 -2.16 -23.57
CA ILE A 39 -12.91 -1.72 -23.75
C ILE A 39 -12.00 -2.58 -22.88
N PRO A 40 -10.87 -3.08 -23.38
CA PRO A 40 -9.89 -3.80 -22.55
C PRO A 40 -9.43 -2.95 -21.36
N PHE A 41 -9.53 -3.51 -20.14
CA PHE A 41 -9.18 -2.79 -18.90
C PHE A 41 -7.77 -2.23 -18.92
N GLY A 42 -6.80 -2.99 -19.46
CA GLY A 42 -5.41 -2.55 -19.58
C GLY A 42 -5.19 -1.30 -20.45
N MET A 43 -6.19 -0.87 -21.24
CA MET A 43 -6.14 0.37 -22.02
C MET A 43 -6.64 1.60 -21.25
N ILE A 44 -7.36 1.41 -20.14
CA ILE A 44 -7.98 2.48 -19.38
C ILE A 44 -7.42 2.61 -17.96
N GLU A 45 -6.70 1.61 -17.48
CA GLU A 45 -6.10 1.64 -16.13
C GLU A 45 -4.94 2.64 -16.05
N SER A 46 -4.92 3.42 -14.98
CA SER A 46 -3.75 4.24 -14.61
C SER A 46 -2.60 3.37 -14.11
N THR A 47 -1.39 3.93 -14.03
CA THR A 47 -0.24 3.22 -13.42
C THR A 47 -0.55 2.80 -11.97
N GLY A 48 -1.22 3.67 -11.19
CA GLY A 48 -1.64 3.33 -9.84
C GLY A 48 -2.66 2.19 -9.81
N THR A 49 -3.63 2.19 -10.73
CA THR A 49 -4.63 1.13 -10.86
C THR A 49 -3.97 -0.20 -11.25
N ARG A 50 -3.01 -0.17 -12.17
CA ARG A 50 -2.21 -1.35 -12.57
C ARG A 50 -1.44 -1.93 -11.38
N SER A 51 -0.84 -1.06 -10.57
CA SER A 51 -0.13 -1.47 -9.37
C SER A 51 -1.07 -2.12 -8.33
N LEU A 52 -2.30 -1.59 -8.18
CA LEU A 52 -3.34 -2.20 -7.35
C LEU A 52 -3.80 -3.56 -7.89
N THR A 53 -3.88 -3.71 -9.21
CA THR A 53 -4.20 -4.99 -9.87
C THR A 53 -3.19 -6.07 -9.50
N LEU A 54 -1.89 -5.73 -9.56
CA LEU A 54 -0.82 -6.64 -9.16
C LEU A 54 -0.88 -6.95 -7.66
N LEU A 55 -1.14 -5.95 -6.82
CA LEU A 55 -1.26 -6.13 -5.38
C LEU A 55 -2.45 -7.04 -5.02
N PHE A 56 -3.61 -6.86 -5.67
CA PHE A 56 -4.77 -7.73 -5.48
C PHE A 56 -4.45 -9.19 -5.80
N TYR A 57 -3.77 -9.41 -6.93
CA TYR A 57 -3.33 -10.75 -7.32
C TYR A 57 -2.39 -11.36 -6.26
N TRP A 58 -1.40 -10.60 -5.78
CA TRP A 58 -0.44 -11.08 -4.79
C TRP A 58 -1.04 -11.29 -3.40
N ILE A 59 -1.98 -10.46 -2.96
CA ILE A 59 -2.60 -10.61 -1.63
C ILE A 59 -3.18 -12.01 -1.42
N THR A 60 -3.67 -12.64 -2.48
CA THR A 60 -4.16 -14.02 -2.41
C THR A 60 -3.05 -15.01 -2.05
N ASP A 61 -1.86 -14.81 -2.60
CA ASP A 61 -0.68 -15.64 -2.34
C ASP A 61 0.00 -15.27 -1.01
N LEU A 62 -0.07 -14.00 -0.59
CA LEU A 62 0.50 -13.53 0.67
C LEU A 62 -0.08 -14.21 1.91
N LYS A 63 -1.28 -14.77 1.83
CA LYS A 63 -1.88 -15.57 2.92
C LYS A 63 -1.03 -16.79 3.29
N ASN A 64 -0.19 -17.26 2.38
CA ASN A 64 0.70 -18.40 2.58
C ASN A 64 2.16 -17.97 2.85
N ALA A 65 2.45 -16.68 2.80
CA ALA A 65 3.77 -16.15 3.07
C ALA A 65 3.97 -15.89 4.57
N SER A 66 5.14 -16.22 5.11
CA SER A 66 5.53 -15.87 6.47
C SER A 66 6.24 -14.52 6.56
N LEU A 67 6.80 -14.03 5.44
CA LEU A 67 7.49 -12.76 5.34
C LEU A 67 7.31 -12.16 3.95
N VAL A 68 7.07 -10.85 3.90
CA VAL A 68 6.97 -10.06 2.68
C VAL A 68 7.84 -8.80 2.83
N PHE A 69 8.61 -8.50 1.79
CA PHE A 69 9.37 -7.26 1.67
C PHE A 69 8.95 -6.55 0.38
N ILE A 70 8.51 -5.28 0.49
CA ILE A 70 8.11 -4.46 -0.65
C ILE A 70 8.93 -3.17 -0.63
N ASP A 71 9.79 -3.02 -1.63
CA ASP A 71 10.61 -1.82 -1.78
C ASP A 71 9.84 -0.71 -2.49
N GLU A 72 9.96 0.53 -1.99
CA GLU A 72 9.27 1.71 -2.53
C GLU A 72 7.78 1.45 -2.85
N PHE A 73 7.07 0.80 -1.93
CA PHE A 73 5.72 0.28 -2.17
C PHE A 73 4.73 1.34 -2.66
N ASP A 74 4.95 2.60 -2.31
CA ASP A 74 4.05 3.73 -2.59
C ASP A 74 4.50 4.59 -3.77
N ALA A 75 5.45 4.14 -4.60
CA ALA A 75 5.97 4.91 -5.73
C ALA A 75 4.89 5.39 -6.73
N PHE A 76 3.77 4.69 -6.80
CA PHE A 76 2.66 5.01 -7.71
C PHE A 76 1.37 5.44 -7.00
N TYR A 77 1.40 5.63 -5.67
CA TYR A 77 0.21 5.89 -4.88
C TYR A 77 0.25 7.28 -4.25
N HIS A 78 -0.88 7.98 -4.31
CA HIS A 78 -1.04 9.17 -3.49
C HIS A 78 -1.18 8.77 -2.00
N PHE A 79 -0.93 9.73 -1.11
CA PHE A 79 -0.88 9.52 0.35
C PHE A 79 -2.04 8.68 0.93
N LYS A 80 -3.30 9.02 0.60
CA LYS A 80 -4.46 8.31 1.15
C LYS A 80 -4.49 6.84 0.74
N LEU A 81 -4.11 6.56 -0.50
CA LEU A 81 -4.05 5.22 -1.03
C LEU A 81 -2.91 4.42 -0.41
N ALA A 82 -1.71 5.02 -0.31
CA ALA A 82 -0.58 4.40 0.38
C ALA A 82 -0.93 4.05 1.83
N TYR A 83 -1.62 4.94 2.55
CA TYR A 83 -2.08 4.69 3.90
C TYR A 83 -3.06 3.51 4.00
N ALA A 84 -4.03 3.42 3.08
CA ALA A 84 -4.99 2.32 3.04
C ALA A 84 -4.31 0.98 2.76
N ILE A 85 -3.33 0.95 1.84
CA ILE A 85 -2.52 -0.23 1.52
C ILE A 85 -1.70 -0.67 2.74
N CYS A 86 -1.06 0.27 3.45
CA CYS A 86 -0.35 -0.04 4.69
C CYS A 86 -1.27 -0.74 5.70
N LYS A 87 -2.45 -0.19 5.94
CA LYS A 87 -3.42 -0.80 6.86
C LYS A 87 -3.78 -2.22 6.45
N GLN A 88 -4.02 -2.43 5.17
CA GLN A 88 -4.37 -3.74 4.64
C GLN A 88 -3.23 -4.75 4.82
N LEU A 89 -2.01 -4.38 4.43
CA LEU A 89 -0.85 -5.27 4.51
C LEU A 89 -0.45 -5.58 5.95
N PHE A 90 -0.51 -4.59 6.85
CA PHE A 90 -0.21 -4.81 8.28
C PHE A 90 -1.31 -5.58 9.05
N SER A 91 -2.48 -5.77 8.44
CA SER A 91 -3.55 -6.61 8.99
C SER A 91 -3.47 -8.07 8.57
N LEU A 92 -2.45 -8.46 7.77
CA LEU A 92 -2.26 -9.86 7.39
C LEU A 92 -1.84 -10.69 8.60
N ASP A 93 -2.61 -11.73 8.90
CA ASP A 93 -2.29 -12.71 9.93
C ASP A 93 -1.13 -13.61 9.47
N ASN A 94 -0.24 -13.96 10.39
CA ASN A 94 0.87 -14.89 10.17
C ASN A 94 1.89 -14.47 9.10
N CYS A 95 1.88 -13.20 8.66
CA CYS A 95 2.82 -12.66 7.69
C CYS A 95 3.52 -11.42 8.25
N GLN A 96 4.84 -11.46 8.37
CA GLN A 96 5.62 -10.28 8.70
C GLN A 96 5.85 -9.45 7.45
N VAL A 97 5.43 -8.18 7.48
CA VAL A 97 5.54 -7.28 6.33
C VAL A 97 6.57 -6.20 6.61
N PHE A 98 7.51 -6.04 5.69
CA PHE A 98 8.44 -4.91 5.64
C PHE A 98 8.19 -4.11 4.37
N MET A 99 8.13 -2.80 4.50
CA MET A 99 7.97 -1.90 3.36
C MET A 99 8.93 -0.72 3.49
N THR A 100 9.50 -0.29 2.36
CA THR A 100 10.23 0.97 2.29
C THR A 100 9.37 2.04 1.62
N SER A 101 9.58 3.30 2.02
CA SER A 101 8.90 4.46 1.47
C SER A 101 9.71 5.73 1.73
N HIS A 102 9.63 6.69 0.82
CA HIS A 102 10.10 8.06 1.04
C HIS A 102 9.01 8.99 1.60
N ASN A 103 7.81 8.47 1.81
CA ASN A 103 6.65 9.24 2.24
C ASN A 103 6.57 9.33 3.77
N THR A 104 7.11 10.40 4.32
CA THR A 104 7.13 10.62 5.78
C THR A 104 5.73 10.77 6.41
N TYR A 105 4.68 11.03 5.62
CA TYR A 105 3.30 11.05 6.12
C TYR A 105 2.81 9.69 6.62
N LEU A 106 3.48 8.61 6.22
CA LEU A 106 3.18 7.25 6.72
C LEU A 106 3.75 7.00 8.12
N MET A 107 4.62 7.88 8.61
CA MET A 107 5.18 7.81 9.97
C MET A 107 4.14 8.28 11.00
N THR A 108 3.11 7.49 11.17
CA THR A 108 2.00 7.77 12.11
C THR A 108 1.73 6.60 13.03
N ASN A 109 1.44 6.90 14.29
CA ASN A 109 1.14 5.89 15.31
C ASN A 109 -0.16 5.13 15.04
N ASP A 110 -1.01 5.63 14.14
CA ASP A 110 -2.22 4.92 13.69
C ASP A 110 -1.91 3.73 12.79
N LEU A 111 -0.73 3.72 12.14
CA LEU A 111 -0.25 2.62 11.33
C LEU A 111 0.66 1.69 12.11
N LEU A 112 1.72 2.22 12.69
CA LEU A 112 2.74 1.46 13.40
C LEU A 112 3.27 2.22 14.61
N ARG A 113 3.64 1.46 15.64
CA ARG A 113 4.36 2.01 16.79
C ARG A 113 5.74 2.54 16.37
N PRO A 114 6.33 3.49 17.12
CA PRO A 114 7.64 4.06 16.80
C PRO A 114 8.77 3.04 16.71
N ASP A 115 8.70 1.95 17.45
CA ASP A 115 9.68 0.85 17.43
C ASP A 115 9.56 -0.07 16.20
N CYS A 116 8.45 0.04 15.45
CA CYS A 116 8.23 -0.64 14.18
C CYS A 116 8.51 0.25 12.95
N ASN A 117 8.83 1.52 13.16
CA ASN A 117 9.30 2.42 12.12
C ASN A 117 10.82 2.56 12.19
N PHE A 118 11.48 2.41 11.03
CA PHE A 118 12.94 2.46 10.93
C PHE A 118 13.38 3.58 10.01
N ILE A 119 14.53 4.20 10.33
CA ILE A 119 15.23 5.09 9.41
C ILE A 119 16.39 4.32 8.81
N LEU A 120 16.46 4.36 7.49
CA LEU A 120 17.60 3.86 6.71
C LEU A 120 18.40 5.07 6.21
N ASP A 121 19.60 5.24 6.72
CA ASP A 121 20.52 6.32 6.33
C ASP A 121 21.97 5.85 6.37
N ASN A 122 22.77 6.22 5.37
CA ASN A 122 24.21 5.92 5.29
C ASN A 122 24.55 4.44 5.60
N ASN A 123 23.82 3.49 5.03
CA ASN A 123 23.95 2.05 5.26
C ASN A 123 23.71 1.60 6.71
N LYS A 124 23.01 2.41 7.49
CA LYS A 124 22.56 2.08 8.84
C LYS A 124 21.05 2.02 8.86
N ILE A 125 20.53 1.12 9.68
CA ILE A 125 19.10 1.00 9.95
C ILE A 125 18.88 1.07 11.46
N LYS A 126 17.98 1.97 11.89
CA LYS A 126 17.65 2.11 13.30
C LYS A 126 16.14 2.34 13.49
N PRO A 127 15.51 1.74 14.51
CA PRO A 127 14.14 2.08 14.84
C PRO A 127 14.04 3.52 15.34
N LEU A 128 12.93 4.22 15.07
CA LEU A 128 12.70 5.59 15.52
C LEU A 128 12.90 5.75 17.04
N SER A 129 12.51 4.76 17.80
CA SER A 129 12.67 4.73 19.26
C SER A 129 14.13 4.82 19.72
N GLN A 130 15.10 4.49 18.86
CA GLN A 130 16.54 4.57 19.14
C GLN A 130 17.22 5.78 18.49
N CYS A 131 16.49 6.56 17.71
CA CYS A 131 17.02 7.72 17.01
C CYS A 131 16.82 9.03 17.79
N THR A 132 16.26 8.98 18.97
CA THR A 132 16.03 10.16 19.83
C THR A 132 16.12 9.78 21.31
N GLU A 133 16.61 10.69 22.13
CA GLU A 133 16.58 10.54 23.60
C GLU A 133 15.20 10.83 24.20
N LYS A 134 14.28 11.41 23.39
CA LYS A 134 12.92 11.72 23.85
C LYS A 134 12.10 10.46 23.91
N GLU A 135 11.35 10.29 25.01
CA GLU A 135 10.33 9.26 25.09
C GLU A 135 9.25 9.51 24.03
N LEU A 136 9.10 8.58 23.07
CA LEU A 136 8.08 8.67 22.03
C LEU A 136 6.76 8.10 22.56
N ARG A 137 5.73 8.96 22.61
CA ARG A 137 4.38 8.59 23.06
C ARG A 137 3.42 8.52 21.89
N PHE A 138 2.35 7.77 22.04
CA PHE A 138 1.31 7.61 21.00
C PHE A 138 0.76 8.95 20.47
N GLY A 139 0.61 9.96 21.32
CA GLY A 139 0.14 11.28 20.90
C GLY A 139 1.16 12.15 20.16
N HIS A 140 2.41 11.71 20.02
CA HIS A 140 3.42 12.48 19.28
C HIS A 140 3.21 12.31 17.77
N ASN A 141 3.32 13.42 17.03
CA ASN A 141 3.36 13.38 15.57
C ASN A 141 4.79 13.04 15.10
N MET A 142 5.01 11.78 14.70
CA MET A 142 6.32 11.28 14.30
C MET A 142 6.84 12.00 13.04
N GLU A 143 5.99 12.28 12.07
CA GLU A 143 6.36 13.03 10.87
C GLU A 143 6.88 14.43 11.21
N LYS A 144 6.17 15.15 12.06
CA LYS A 144 6.60 16.49 12.50
C LYS A 144 7.93 16.44 13.26
N LEU A 145 8.14 15.44 14.10
CA LEU A 145 9.42 15.22 14.78
C LEU A 145 10.53 14.89 13.79
N PHE A 146 10.27 14.06 12.78
CA PHE A 146 11.24 13.74 11.73
C PHE A 146 11.64 14.98 10.93
N ARG A 147 10.67 15.76 10.43
CA ARG A 147 10.94 17.01 9.72
C ARG A 147 11.63 18.07 10.58
N GLY A 148 11.41 18.04 11.88
CA GLY A 148 12.09 18.91 12.86
C GLY A 148 13.48 18.43 13.29
N ASN A 149 14.09 17.43 12.58
CA ASN A 149 15.39 16.83 12.89
C ASN A 149 15.51 16.32 14.33
N ALA A 150 14.41 15.79 14.89
CA ALA A 150 14.43 15.23 16.25
C ALA A 150 15.06 13.83 16.32
N PHE A 151 15.32 13.19 15.16
CA PHE A 151 15.90 11.86 15.05
C PHE A 151 17.33 11.94 14.51
N GLN A 152 18.25 11.20 15.14
CA GLN A 152 19.67 11.09 14.75
C GLN A 152 20.00 9.63 14.44
N VAL A 153 20.53 9.35 13.26
CA VAL A 153 20.87 8.00 12.79
C VAL A 153 22.38 7.73 12.92
#